data_bd9c60a027fcb3bc4084d270f5416f17
#
_entry.id   bd9c60a027fcb3bc4084d270f5416f17
#
_cell.length_a   1.000
_cell.length_b   1.000
_cell.length_c   1.000
_cell.angle_alpha   90.00
_cell.angle_beta   90.00
_cell.angle_gamma   90.00
#
_symmetry.space_group_name_H-M   'P 1'
#
loop_
_entity.id
_entity.type
_entity.pdbx_description
1 polymer ?
#
loop_
_entity_poly.entity_id
_entity_poly.type
_entity_poly.pdbx_seq_one_letter_code
_entity_poly.pdbx_strand_id
1 'polypeptide(L)'
;MNYSPIRITVCVAILAALAIMDVVNKGRNATRWREYAFLVLCVAVAMVYGIINDQITCRISWEYFYYGKELATILGPQIPPDPGALSVQAVRIGAAATWWAGLIIGAVMLIANNPSRRGPQLPYARLLARLPIIFAITVVVAATLGVAGYDYLLNWISPDFQNLAETNLWRPHRFMAVYGIHLGGYVGGALAAVYAVSSIHRQRRSAV
;
A
#
# COMPACT_ATOMS: atom_id res chain seq x y z
N MET A 1 6.68 -12.56 10.92
CA MET A 1 6.54 -12.37 9.44
C MET A 1 7.90 -12.14 8.80
N ASN A 2 8.33 -12.97 7.83
CA ASN A 2 9.56 -12.71 7.08
C ASN A 2 9.31 -11.60 6.05
N TYR A 3 9.59 -10.36 6.42
CA TYR A 3 9.60 -9.20 5.50
C TYR A 3 10.84 -9.26 4.61
N SER A 4 10.83 -10.20 3.66
CA SER A 4 11.99 -10.40 2.80
C SER A 4 12.03 -9.33 1.71
N PRO A 5 13.05 -8.46 1.67
CA PRO A 5 13.24 -7.48 0.58
C PRO A 5 13.45 -8.18 -0.77
N ILE A 6 13.79 -9.47 -0.76
CA ILE A 6 14.01 -10.28 -1.96
C ILE A 6 12.79 -10.25 -2.88
N ARG A 7 11.57 -10.34 -2.35
CA ARG A 7 10.33 -10.35 -3.18
C ARG A 7 10.17 -9.06 -3.96
N ILE A 8 10.42 -7.92 -3.32
CA ILE A 8 10.35 -6.59 -3.97
C ILE A 8 11.42 -6.49 -5.04
N THR A 9 12.66 -6.84 -4.69
CA THR A 9 13.80 -6.80 -5.61
C THR A 9 13.56 -7.68 -6.83
N VAL A 10 13.09 -8.91 -6.64
CA VAL A 10 12.78 -9.84 -7.74
C VAL A 10 11.66 -9.28 -8.62
N CYS A 11 10.58 -8.75 -8.04
CA CYS A 11 9.49 -8.15 -8.81
C CYS A 11 9.99 -6.97 -9.68
N VAL A 12 10.71 -6.03 -9.09
CA VAL A 12 11.25 -4.87 -9.81
C VAL A 12 12.26 -5.30 -10.88
N ALA A 13 13.13 -6.28 -10.59
CA ALA A 13 14.10 -6.81 -11.55
C ALA A 13 13.40 -7.47 -12.75
N ILE A 14 12.34 -8.23 -12.52
CA ILE A 14 11.55 -8.84 -13.61
C ILE A 14 10.90 -7.74 -14.48
N LEU A 15 10.26 -6.75 -13.88
CA LEU A 15 9.64 -5.65 -14.63
C LEU A 15 10.68 -4.84 -15.43
N ALA A 16 11.85 -4.58 -14.86
CA ALA A 16 12.94 -3.92 -15.54
C ALA A 16 13.50 -4.76 -16.71
N ALA A 17 13.70 -6.07 -16.51
CA ALA A 17 14.14 -6.98 -17.56
C ALA A 17 13.15 -7.03 -18.72
N LEU A 18 11.84 -7.11 -18.43
CA LEU A 18 10.80 -7.09 -19.46
C LEU A 18 10.78 -5.76 -20.23
N ALA A 19 11.00 -4.64 -19.54
CA ALA A 19 11.11 -3.31 -20.19
C ALA A 19 12.31 -3.25 -21.13
N ILE A 20 13.47 -3.70 -20.67
CA ILE A 20 14.71 -3.76 -21.47
C ILE A 20 14.51 -4.68 -22.68
N MET A 21 13.94 -5.85 -22.50
CA MET A 21 13.65 -6.79 -23.59
C MET A 21 12.74 -6.18 -24.66
N ASP A 22 11.69 -5.43 -24.27
CA ASP A 22 10.82 -4.76 -25.22
C ASP A 22 11.60 -3.72 -26.05
N VAL A 23 12.46 -2.93 -25.40
CA VAL A 23 13.29 -1.91 -26.07
C VAL A 23 14.34 -2.54 -26.98
N VAL A 24 15.03 -3.59 -26.52
CA VAL A 24 16.07 -4.29 -27.32
C VAL A 24 15.45 -4.97 -28.55
N ASN A 25 14.30 -5.64 -28.40
CA ASN A 25 13.68 -6.40 -29.48
C ASN A 25 12.95 -5.52 -30.49
N LYS A 26 12.40 -4.36 -30.09
CA LYS A 26 11.56 -3.51 -30.94
C LYS A 26 12.16 -2.14 -31.25
N GLY A 27 13.26 -1.76 -30.63
CA GLY A 27 13.92 -0.50 -30.82
C GLY A 27 12.97 0.69 -30.66
N ARG A 28 12.89 1.54 -31.68
CA ARG A 28 12.00 2.73 -31.69
C ARG A 28 10.51 2.40 -31.64
N ASN A 29 10.11 1.15 -31.97
CA ASN A 29 8.72 0.68 -31.93
C ASN A 29 8.33 0.07 -30.57
N ALA A 30 9.22 0.08 -29.60
CA ALA A 30 8.92 -0.40 -28.24
C ALA A 30 7.86 0.48 -27.57
N THR A 31 6.84 -0.16 -27.04
CA THR A 31 5.72 0.54 -26.36
C THR A 31 5.42 -0.02 -24.98
N ARG A 32 5.69 -1.31 -24.76
CA ARG A 32 5.36 -2.01 -23.52
C ARG A 32 6.25 -1.61 -22.35
N TRP A 33 7.48 -1.11 -22.57
CA TRP A 33 8.32 -0.62 -21.50
C TRP A 33 7.61 0.44 -20.63
N ARG A 34 6.68 1.22 -21.24
CA ARG A 34 5.88 2.22 -20.51
C ARG A 34 4.91 1.58 -19.53
N GLU A 35 4.37 0.39 -19.84
CA GLU A 35 3.51 -0.38 -18.94
C GLU A 35 4.30 -0.83 -17.72
N TYR A 36 5.48 -1.39 -17.94
CA TYR A 36 6.36 -1.85 -16.86
C TYR A 36 6.85 -0.68 -15.98
N ALA A 37 7.25 0.43 -16.61
CA ALA A 37 7.63 1.64 -15.88
C ALA A 37 6.46 2.20 -15.04
N PHE A 38 5.23 2.17 -15.57
CA PHE A 38 4.03 2.56 -14.83
C PHE A 38 3.80 1.66 -13.62
N LEU A 39 3.96 0.34 -13.75
CA LEU A 39 3.85 -0.60 -12.63
C LEU A 39 4.90 -0.34 -11.55
N VAL A 40 6.16 -0.13 -11.94
CA VAL A 40 7.23 0.20 -11.00
C VAL A 40 6.92 1.51 -10.26
N LEU A 41 6.39 2.51 -10.95
CA LEU A 41 5.99 3.77 -10.31
C LEU A 41 4.84 3.57 -9.33
N CYS A 42 3.82 2.77 -9.67
CA CYS A 42 2.73 2.45 -8.75
C CYS A 42 3.24 1.71 -7.50
N VAL A 43 4.18 0.78 -7.67
CA VAL A 43 4.86 0.09 -6.54
C VAL A 43 5.60 1.10 -5.67
N ALA A 44 6.41 1.99 -6.27
CA ALA A 44 7.16 3.01 -5.53
C ALA A 44 6.24 3.95 -4.74
N VAL A 45 5.16 4.44 -5.35
CA VAL A 45 4.18 5.31 -4.68
C VAL A 45 3.51 4.60 -3.50
N ALA A 46 3.14 3.34 -3.66
CA ALA A 46 2.54 2.55 -2.57
C ALA A 46 3.55 2.31 -1.43
N MET A 47 4.82 2.03 -1.75
CA MET A 47 5.86 1.88 -0.73
C MET A 47 6.09 3.19 0.05
N VAL A 48 6.14 4.33 -0.64
CA VAL A 48 6.26 5.65 0.00
C VAL A 48 5.07 5.92 0.92
N TYR A 49 3.85 5.62 0.47
CA TYR A 49 2.65 5.68 1.32
C TYR A 49 2.82 4.82 2.58
N GLY A 50 3.20 3.55 2.43
CA GLY A 50 3.37 2.63 3.55
C GLY A 50 4.43 3.10 4.55
N ILE A 51 5.58 3.58 4.04
CA ILE A 51 6.65 4.14 4.88
C ILE A 51 6.14 5.33 5.69
N ILE A 52 5.49 6.29 5.05
CA ILE A 52 4.96 7.49 5.72
C ILE A 52 3.90 7.09 6.74
N ASN A 53 2.96 6.22 6.36
CA ASN A 53 1.91 5.72 7.24
C ASN A 53 2.51 5.06 8.49
N ASP A 54 3.49 4.18 8.32
CA ASP A 54 4.09 3.44 9.44
C ASP A 54 4.98 4.35 10.30
N GLN A 55 5.62 5.38 9.71
CA GLN A 55 6.32 6.40 10.48
C GLN A 55 5.39 7.24 11.35
N ILE A 56 4.16 7.50 10.91
CA ILE A 56 3.16 8.20 11.73
C ILE A 56 2.60 7.26 12.78
N THR A 57 2.18 6.06 12.38
CA THR A 57 1.46 5.13 13.25
C THR A 57 2.35 4.51 14.34
N CYS A 58 3.64 4.31 14.11
CA CYS A 58 4.55 3.84 15.15
C CYS A 58 4.75 4.87 16.29
N ARG A 59 4.51 6.17 16.01
CA ARG A 59 4.50 7.23 17.04
C ARG A 59 3.16 7.33 17.76
N ILE A 60 2.07 6.90 17.13
CA ILE A 60 0.75 6.81 17.79
C ILE A 60 0.73 5.65 18.76
N SER A 61 1.15 4.46 18.33
CA SER A 61 1.26 3.26 19.18
C SER A 61 2.45 2.41 18.80
N TRP A 62 3.49 2.47 19.63
CA TRP A 62 4.62 1.55 19.54
C TRP A 62 4.18 0.10 19.85
N GLU A 63 3.16 -0.07 20.72
CA GLU A 63 2.62 -1.36 21.13
C GLU A 63 2.07 -2.15 19.96
N TYR A 64 1.41 -1.47 19.00
CA TYR A 64 0.91 -2.12 17.79
C TYR A 64 2.05 -2.73 16.96
N PHE A 65 3.19 -2.05 16.88
CA PHE A 65 4.35 -2.58 16.15
C PHE A 65 5.07 -3.65 16.96
N TYR A 66 5.22 -3.44 18.26
CA TYR A 66 5.94 -4.36 19.14
C TYR A 66 5.21 -5.68 19.30
N TYR A 67 3.92 -5.64 19.64
CA TYR A 67 3.08 -6.83 19.85
C TYR A 67 2.36 -7.26 18.56
N GLY A 68 1.56 -6.39 17.94
CA GLY A 68 0.72 -6.72 16.79
C GLY A 68 1.50 -7.02 15.50
N LYS A 69 2.71 -6.47 15.33
CA LYS A 69 3.63 -6.80 14.22
C LYS A 69 4.76 -7.74 14.64
N GLU A 70 4.72 -8.27 15.86
CA GLU A 70 5.69 -9.24 16.40
C GLU A 70 7.13 -8.74 16.35
N LEU A 71 7.37 -7.43 16.50
CA LEU A 71 8.72 -6.87 16.48
C LEU A 71 9.49 -7.07 17.78
N ALA A 72 8.87 -7.61 18.82
CA ALA A 72 9.51 -7.89 20.10
C ALA A 72 10.80 -8.72 19.93
N THR A 73 10.80 -9.68 19.01
CA THR A 73 11.95 -10.54 18.73
C THR A 73 13.14 -9.79 18.11
N ILE A 74 12.89 -8.66 17.45
CA ILE A 74 13.91 -7.84 16.77
C ILE A 74 14.35 -6.66 17.65
N LEU A 75 13.37 -6.05 18.35
CA LEU A 75 13.60 -4.85 19.17
C LEU A 75 14.11 -5.19 20.57
N GLY A 76 14.08 -6.48 20.97
CA GLY A 76 14.51 -6.94 22.29
C GLY A 76 13.46 -6.68 23.40
N PRO A 77 13.78 -7.02 24.65
CA PRO A 77 12.83 -7.04 25.77
C PRO A 77 12.56 -5.67 26.40
N GLN A 78 13.26 -4.63 25.96
CA GLN A 78 13.09 -3.28 26.52
C GLN A 78 11.72 -2.70 26.17
N ILE A 79 10.95 -2.27 27.15
CA ILE A 79 9.62 -1.67 27.03
C ILE A 79 9.60 -0.29 27.72
N PRO A 80 9.24 0.80 26.98
CA PRO A 80 9.04 0.88 25.53
C PRO A 80 10.35 0.63 24.75
N PRO A 81 10.24 0.14 23.50
CA PRO A 81 11.42 -0.08 22.67
C PRO A 81 12.12 1.24 22.29
N ASP A 82 13.40 1.15 21.92
CA ASP A 82 14.14 2.31 21.41
C ASP A 82 13.42 2.95 20.21
N PRO A 83 13.10 4.26 20.26
CA PRO A 83 12.35 4.92 19.20
C PRO A 83 13.05 4.92 17.83
N GLY A 84 14.39 4.96 17.81
CA GLY A 84 15.19 4.94 16.59
C GLY A 84 15.11 3.55 15.93
N ALA A 85 15.33 2.49 16.71
CA ALA A 85 15.22 1.11 16.24
C ALA A 85 13.80 0.82 15.74
N LEU A 86 12.76 1.26 16.46
CA LEU A 86 11.37 1.13 16.05
C LEU A 86 11.09 1.84 14.71
N SER A 87 11.59 3.08 14.56
CA SER A 87 11.44 3.87 13.33
C SER A 87 12.06 3.17 12.11
N VAL A 88 13.25 2.58 12.27
CA VAL A 88 13.92 1.80 11.21
C VAL A 88 13.07 0.58 10.81
N GLN A 89 12.50 -0.13 11.76
CA GLN A 89 11.64 -1.27 11.46
C GLN A 89 10.32 -0.83 10.82
N ALA A 90 9.73 0.29 11.24
CA ALA A 90 8.55 0.88 10.63
C ALA A 90 8.76 1.19 9.13
N VAL A 91 9.94 1.74 8.73
CA VAL A 91 10.27 1.92 7.30
C VAL A 91 10.24 0.59 6.54
N ARG A 92 10.88 -0.43 7.09
CA ARG A 92 10.96 -1.76 6.44
C ARG A 92 9.60 -2.40 6.29
N ILE A 93 8.78 -2.35 7.35
CA ILE A 93 7.43 -2.94 7.35
C ILE A 93 6.52 -2.18 6.41
N GLY A 94 6.51 -0.85 6.46
CA GLY A 94 5.66 -0.02 5.60
C GLY A 94 5.92 -0.28 4.12
N ALA A 95 7.19 -0.33 3.71
CA ALA A 95 7.55 -0.69 2.34
C ALA A 95 7.10 -2.11 1.97
N ALA A 96 7.39 -3.09 2.86
CA ALA A 96 7.09 -4.50 2.60
C ALA A 96 5.58 -4.82 2.63
N ALA A 97 4.79 -4.06 3.38
CA ALA A 97 3.34 -4.27 3.48
C ALA A 97 2.56 -3.71 2.29
N THR A 98 3.09 -2.73 1.55
CA THR A 98 2.29 -1.98 0.58
C THR A 98 2.71 -2.13 -0.88
N TRP A 99 3.93 -2.59 -1.19
CA TRP A 99 4.43 -2.72 -2.57
C TRP A 99 3.51 -3.53 -3.48
N TRP A 100 2.97 -4.65 -2.99
CA TRP A 100 2.06 -5.52 -3.73
C TRP A 100 0.72 -4.85 -4.04
N ALA A 101 0.23 -3.98 -3.16
CA ALA A 101 -0.99 -3.20 -3.39
C ALA A 101 -0.79 -2.23 -4.55
N GLY A 102 0.38 -1.57 -4.62
CA GLY A 102 0.75 -0.73 -5.76
C GLY A 102 0.81 -1.50 -7.07
N LEU A 103 1.37 -2.72 -7.05
CA LEU A 103 1.42 -3.59 -8.21
C LEU A 103 0.00 -3.98 -8.69
N ILE A 104 -0.89 -4.38 -7.78
CA ILE A 104 -2.27 -4.74 -8.11
C ILE A 104 -3.03 -3.53 -8.66
N ILE A 105 -2.96 -2.37 -7.99
CA ILE A 105 -3.64 -1.14 -8.45
C ILE A 105 -3.14 -0.76 -9.84
N GLY A 106 -1.83 -0.76 -10.06
CA GLY A 106 -1.24 -0.50 -11.37
C GLY A 106 -1.71 -1.48 -12.44
N ALA A 107 -1.72 -2.78 -12.13
CA ALA A 107 -2.15 -3.83 -13.04
C ALA A 107 -3.64 -3.69 -13.43
N VAL A 108 -4.55 -3.48 -12.48
CA VAL A 108 -5.98 -3.32 -12.79
C VAL A 108 -6.24 -2.04 -13.59
N MET A 109 -5.47 -0.97 -13.36
CA MET A 109 -5.55 0.25 -14.18
C MET A 109 -5.09 0.00 -15.61
N LEU A 110 -4.00 -0.74 -15.82
CA LEU A 110 -3.54 -1.12 -17.17
C LEU A 110 -4.54 -2.03 -17.87
N ILE A 111 -5.10 -3.03 -17.18
CA ILE A 111 -6.14 -3.91 -17.72
C ILE A 111 -7.36 -3.10 -18.13
N ALA A 112 -7.83 -2.17 -17.30
CA ALA A 112 -8.95 -1.29 -17.61
C ALA A 112 -8.67 -0.37 -18.81
N ASN A 113 -7.39 -0.02 -19.02
CA ASN A 113 -6.92 0.83 -20.12
C ASN A 113 -6.49 0.03 -21.37
N ASN A 114 -6.53 -1.29 -21.32
CA ASN A 114 -6.10 -2.10 -22.48
C ASN A 114 -6.93 -1.77 -23.71
N PRO A 115 -6.31 -1.53 -24.89
CA PRO A 115 -7.01 -1.30 -26.13
C PRO A 115 -7.93 -2.48 -26.43
N SER A 116 -9.21 -2.22 -26.48
CA SER A 116 -10.25 -3.19 -26.74
C SER A 116 -11.31 -2.53 -27.62
N ARG A 117 -12.30 -3.30 -28.08
CA ARG A 117 -13.44 -2.81 -28.88
C ARG A 117 -14.25 -1.68 -28.21
N ARG A 118 -13.96 -1.32 -26.95
CA ARG A 118 -14.71 -0.34 -26.14
C ARG A 118 -14.07 1.05 -26.08
N GLY A 119 -13.20 1.41 -27.03
CA GLY A 119 -12.64 2.75 -27.14
C GLY A 119 -11.11 2.81 -27.08
N PRO A 120 -10.52 3.96 -27.39
CA PRO A 120 -9.10 4.17 -27.47
C PRO A 120 -8.42 4.05 -26.12
N GLN A 121 -7.13 3.73 -26.15
CA GLN A 121 -6.29 3.72 -24.95
C GLN A 121 -6.03 5.14 -24.47
N LEU A 122 -6.20 5.39 -23.17
CA LEU A 122 -5.84 6.67 -22.57
C LEU A 122 -4.30 6.79 -22.45
N PRO A 123 -3.74 7.99 -22.60
CA PRO A 123 -2.33 8.22 -22.39
C PRO A 123 -1.95 8.00 -20.91
N TYR A 124 -0.72 7.54 -20.64
CA TYR A 124 -0.24 7.24 -19.28
C TYR A 124 -0.35 8.44 -18.32
N ALA A 125 -0.15 9.66 -18.82
CA ALA A 125 -0.35 10.86 -18.01
C ALA A 125 -1.76 10.93 -17.38
N ARG A 126 -2.79 10.46 -18.10
CA ARG A 126 -4.15 10.37 -17.58
C ARG A 126 -4.32 9.28 -16.52
N LEU A 127 -3.55 8.21 -16.58
CA LEU A 127 -3.52 7.19 -15.53
C LEU A 127 -2.82 7.74 -14.28
N LEU A 128 -1.67 8.38 -14.46
CA LEU A 128 -0.90 8.99 -13.36
C LEU A 128 -1.69 10.07 -12.63
N ALA A 129 -2.46 10.88 -13.34
CA ALA A 129 -3.32 11.90 -12.73
C ALA A 129 -4.38 11.35 -11.74
N ARG A 130 -4.59 10.03 -11.67
CA ARG A 130 -5.47 9.38 -10.70
C ARG A 130 -4.77 9.03 -9.40
N LEU A 131 -3.46 8.92 -9.39
CA LEU A 131 -2.71 8.53 -8.19
C LEU A 131 -2.98 9.44 -6.98
N PRO A 132 -3.03 10.77 -7.11
CA PRO A 132 -3.38 11.65 -5.99
C PRO A 132 -4.79 11.36 -5.42
N ILE A 133 -5.76 11.05 -6.27
CA ILE A 133 -7.13 10.74 -5.83
C ILE A 133 -7.16 9.38 -5.13
N ILE A 134 -6.45 8.38 -5.66
CA ILE A 134 -6.28 7.07 -5.03
C ILE A 134 -5.69 7.26 -3.63
N PHE A 135 -4.63 8.05 -3.52
CA PHE A 135 -4.00 8.38 -2.25
C PHE A 135 -4.99 9.05 -1.28
N ALA A 136 -5.72 10.07 -1.74
CA ALA A 136 -6.69 10.80 -0.91
C ALA A 136 -7.80 9.87 -0.39
N ILE A 137 -8.39 9.03 -1.24
CA ILE A 137 -9.41 8.05 -0.82
C ILE A 137 -8.82 7.12 0.24
N THR A 138 -7.62 6.59 0.02
CA THR A 138 -6.95 5.68 0.95
C THR A 138 -6.72 6.34 2.31
N VAL A 139 -6.22 7.57 2.34
CA VAL A 139 -5.97 8.33 3.58
C VAL A 139 -7.27 8.63 4.32
N VAL A 140 -8.32 9.07 3.63
CA VAL A 140 -9.62 9.37 4.26
C VAL A 140 -10.20 8.12 4.91
N VAL A 141 -10.21 6.98 4.21
CA VAL A 141 -10.73 5.73 4.77
C VAL A 141 -9.86 5.25 5.94
N ALA A 142 -8.53 5.37 5.83
CA ALA A 142 -7.61 5.03 6.91
C ALA A 142 -7.85 5.88 8.16
N ALA A 143 -8.00 7.20 8.00
CA ALA A 143 -8.30 8.10 9.10
C ALA A 143 -9.66 7.79 9.76
N THR A 144 -10.70 7.55 8.95
CA THR A 144 -12.04 7.19 9.44
C THR A 144 -12.01 5.91 10.26
N LEU A 145 -11.37 4.84 9.75
CA LEU A 145 -11.25 3.59 10.50
C LEU A 145 -10.29 3.71 11.68
N GLY A 146 -9.34 4.63 11.64
CA GLY A 146 -8.49 4.97 12.78
C GLY A 146 -9.28 5.55 13.94
N VAL A 147 -10.21 6.49 13.67
CA VAL A 147 -11.13 7.03 14.68
C VAL A 147 -12.05 5.93 15.21
N ALA A 148 -12.65 5.14 14.33
CA ALA A 148 -13.49 4.01 14.73
C ALA A 148 -12.73 3.00 15.61
N GLY A 149 -11.45 2.74 15.30
CA GLY A 149 -10.59 1.91 16.13
C GLY A 149 -10.33 2.51 17.51
N TYR A 150 -10.04 3.82 17.58
CA TYR A 150 -9.82 4.53 18.83
C TYR A 150 -11.03 4.39 19.79
N ASP A 151 -12.25 4.42 19.25
CA ASP A 151 -13.49 4.25 20.00
C ASP A 151 -13.90 2.78 20.20
N TYR A 152 -13.00 1.84 19.96
CA TYR A 152 -13.20 0.39 20.10
C TYR A 152 -14.29 -0.23 19.20
N LEU A 153 -14.75 0.45 18.17
CA LEU A 153 -15.76 -0.09 17.25
C LEU A 153 -15.26 -1.27 16.40
N LEU A 154 -13.94 -1.51 16.41
CA LEU A 154 -13.29 -2.58 15.64
C LEU A 154 -12.78 -3.74 16.49
N ASN A 155 -13.07 -3.80 17.78
CA ASN A 155 -12.55 -4.83 18.68
C ASN A 155 -12.90 -6.24 18.25
N TRP A 156 -14.11 -6.44 17.74
CA TRP A 156 -14.64 -7.74 17.34
C TRP A 156 -13.95 -8.32 16.09
N ILE A 157 -13.28 -7.49 15.28
CA ILE A 157 -12.55 -7.93 14.08
C ILE A 157 -11.02 -7.92 14.26
N SER A 158 -10.53 -7.59 15.45
CA SER A 158 -9.10 -7.60 15.76
C SER A 158 -8.73 -8.84 16.59
N PRO A 159 -8.29 -9.94 15.96
CA PRO A 159 -7.82 -11.12 16.71
C PRO A 159 -6.66 -10.78 17.63
N ASP A 160 -5.73 -9.93 17.16
CA ASP A 160 -4.57 -9.50 17.94
C ASP A 160 -4.98 -8.76 19.21
N PHE A 161 -6.01 -7.90 19.13
CA PHE A 161 -6.50 -7.19 20.31
C PHE A 161 -7.15 -8.13 21.32
N GLN A 162 -7.92 -9.13 20.86
CA GLN A 162 -8.54 -10.11 21.73
C GLN A 162 -7.48 -10.95 22.45
N ASN A 163 -6.44 -11.37 21.75
CA ASN A 163 -5.31 -12.10 22.33
C ASN A 163 -4.43 -11.22 23.22
N LEU A 164 -4.32 -9.93 22.90
CA LEU A 164 -3.52 -8.97 23.64
C LEU A 164 -4.29 -8.30 24.78
N ALA A 165 -5.60 -8.48 24.89
CA ALA A 165 -6.38 -7.98 26.02
C ALA A 165 -5.92 -8.63 27.35
N GLU A 166 -5.31 -9.83 27.29
CA GLU A 166 -4.63 -10.49 28.40
C GLU A 166 -3.24 -9.89 28.69
N THR A 167 -2.63 -9.20 27.75
CA THR A 167 -1.39 -8.44 27.92
C THR A 167 -1.76 -7.02 28.34
N ASN A 168 -1.19 -6.53 29.42
CA ASN A 168 -1.44 -5.18 29.96
C ASN A 168 -0.97 -4.09 28.98
N LEU A 169 -1.75 -3.84 27.93
CA LEU A 169 -1.49 -2.73 27.00
C LEU A 169 -1.59 -1.39 27.77
N TRP A 170 -0.59 -0.55 27.65
CA TRP A 170 -0.57 0.75 28.32
C TRP A 170 -1.57 1.74 27.71
N ARG A 171 -1.77 1.62 26.36
CA ARG A 171 -2.61 2.57 25.60
C ARG A 171 -3.48 1.84 24.57
N PRO A 172 -4.45 1.04 25.01
CA PRO A 172 -5.25 0.18 24.13
C PRO A 172 -6.03 0.95 23.07
N HIS A 173 -6.56 2.16 23.37
CA HIS A 173 -7.20 3.03 22.37
C HIS A 173 -6.28 3.38 21.21
N ARG A 174 -5.00 3.69 21.49
CA ARG A 174 -4.00 4.02 20.46
C ARG A 174 -3.63 2.78 19.63
N PHE A 175 -3.55 1.62 20.28
CA PHE A 175 -3.33 0.36 19.58
C PHE A 175 -4.44 0.11 18.56
N MET A 176 -5.70 0.24 19.00
CA MET A 176 -6.87 0.03 18.13
C MET A 176 -7.01 1.12 17.06
N ALA A 177 -6.63 2.37 17.34
CA ALA A 177 -6.56 3.41 16.33
C ALA A 177 -5.59 3.03 15.20
N VAL A 178 -4.39 2.56 15.55
CA VAL A 178 -3.39 2.13 14.56
C VAL A 178 -3.87 0.92 13.78
N TYR A 179 -4.48 -0.06 14.45
CA TYR A 179 -5.13 -1.19 13.77
C TYR A 179 -6.15 -0.70 12.72
N GLY A 180 -7.04 0.23 13.11
CA GLY A 180 -8.03 0.84 12.22
C GLY A 180 -7.39 1.57 11.04
N ILE A 181 -6.31 2.33 11.25
CA ILE A 181 -5.58 3.03 10.18
C ILE A 181 -5.03 2.01 9.17
N HIS A 182 -4.41 0.93 9.63
CA HIS A 182 -3.86 -0.09 8.73
C HIS A 182 -4.96 -0.83 7.96
N LEU A 183 -6.04 -1.24 8.63
CA LEU A 183 -7.20 -1.85 7.97
C LEU A 183 -7.80 -0.90 6.93
N GLY A 184 -7.97 0.37 7.32
CA GLY A 184 -8.48 1.43 6.44
C GLY A 184 -7.60 1.69 5.24
N GLY A 185 -6.29 1.55 5.37
CA GLY A 185 -5.35 1.62 4.24
C GLY A 185 -5.63 0.55 3.18
N TYR A 186 -5.89 -0.69 3.58
CA TYR A 186 -6.24 -1.76 2.64
C TYR A 186 -7.63 -1.59 2.04
N VAL A 187 -8.64 -1.29 2.85
CA VAL A 187 -10.02 -1.05 2.38
C VAL A 187 -10.07 0.17 1.46
N GLY A 188 -9.42 1.27 1.86
CA GLY A 188 -9.34 2.49 1.07
C GLY A 188 -8.61 2.27 -0.27
N GLY A 189 -7.53 1.51 -0.27
CA GLY A 189 -6.82 1.12 -1.49
C GLY A 189 -7.70 0.30 -2.46
N ALA A 190 -8.49 -0.64 -1.93
CA ALA A 190 -9.44 -1.42 -2.74
C ALA A 190 -10.55 -0.52 -3.33
N LEU A 191 -11.15 0.36 -2.53
CA LEU A 191 -12.16 1.32 -3.00
C LEU A 191 -11.58 2.28 -4.04
N ALA A 192 -10.37 2.75 -3.84
CA ALA A 192 -9.65 3.61 -4.78
C ALA A 192 -9.36 2.90 -6.11
N ALA A 193 -9.02 1.60 -6.07
CA ALA A 193 -8.85 0.79 -7.29
C ALA A 193 -10.16 0.69 -8.08
N VAL A 194 -11.29 0.45 -7.42
CA VAL A 194 -12.62 0.43 -8.06
C VAL A 194 -12.95 1.80 -8.69
N TYR A 195 -12.67 2.89 -7.97
CA TYR A 195 -12.82 4.24 -8.51
C TYR A 195 -11.96 4.45 -9.76
N ALA A 196 -10.67 4.08 -9.70
CA ALA A 196 -9.74 4.27 -10.81
C ALA A 196 -10.19 3.53 -12.07
N VAL A 197 -10.56 2.24 -11.93
CA VAL A 197 -11.08 1.41 -13.02
C VAL A 197 -12.36 2.01 -13.63
N SER A 198 -13.32 2.39 -12.77
CA SER A 198 -14.58 2.99 -13.21
C SER A 198 -14.36 4.32 -13.94
N SER A 199 -13.44 5.15 -13.46
CA SER A 199 -13.04 6.42 -14.07
C SER A 199 -12.39 6.21 -15.45
N ILE A 200 -11.51 5.20 -15.58
CA ILE A 200 -10.89 4.84 -16.86
C ILE A 200 -11.94 4.41 -17.85
N HIS A 201 -12.85 3.52 -17.48
CA HIS A 201 -13.92 3.07 -18.38
C HIS A 201 -14.85 4.20 -18.82
N ARG A 202 -15.22 5.11 -17.91
CA ARG A 202 -16.04 6.28 -18.26
C ARG A 202 -15.37 7.17 -19.29
N GLN A 203 -14.10 7.53 -19.06
CA GLN A 203 -13.36 8.40 -19.98
C GLN A 203 -13.12 7.75 -21.35
N ARG A 204 -12.91 6.44 -21.40
CA ARG A 204 -12.77 5.72 -22.68
C ARG A 204 -14.04 5.70 -23.48
N ARG A 205 -15.21 5.59 -22.83
CA ARG A 205 -16.52 5.63 -23.51
C ARG A 205 -16.85 7.02 -24.06
N SER A 206 -16.47 8.09 -23.37
CA SER A 206 -16.70 9.47 -23.83
C SER A 206 -15.74 9.92 -24.94
N ALA A 207 -14.74 9.13 -25.29
CA ALA A 207 -13.79 9.41 -26.36
C ALA A 207 -14.16 8.70 -27.69
N VAL A 208 -15.28 8.00 -27.72
CA VAL A 208 -15.92 7.37 -28.89
C VAL A 208 -17.10 8.22 -29.34
#